data_5cd59aa64ad32ca1a0e17097e9295da8
#
_entry.id   5cd59aa64ad32ca1a0e17097e9295da8
#
_cell.length_a   1.000
_cell.length_b   1.000
_cell.length_c   1.000
_cell.angle_alpha   90.00
_cell.angle_beta   90.00
_cell.angle_gamma   90.00
#
_symmetry.space_group_name_H-M   'P 1'
#
loop_
_entity.id
_entity.type
_entity.pdbx_description
1 polymer ?
#
loop_
_entity_poly.entity_id
_entity_poly.type
_entity_poly.pdbx_seq_one_letter_code
_entity_poly.pdbx_strand_id
1 'polypeptide(L)'
;MKRQALDNRFIFQRLMAIFGLRKRRFHRITDNLRRGQPPPILTMNITVLDLSAYLGLTALAAITLNMLLGVMMAFRYSPVRNWPHRRFNYFRLHNQTGYIALGASILHPLALLLNKSPKFRVFDLIYPVHSPQQPLENTMGAIAFYVVAIMVVTSYFRIQLGRRIWKAFHFSVYLGAVALFWHSLFTDPDLKGAPVDWLDGGKLFVEACAAIILVAIVLRAGYAKKTRTPRQISQQTAP
;
A
#
# COMPACT_ATOMS: atom_id res chain seq x y z
N MET A 1 -13.98 -38.01 14.01
CA MET A 1 -14.13 -36.72 14.72
C MET A 1 -12.84 -35.92 14.95
N LYS A 2 -11.66 -36.51 15.25
CA LYS A 2 -10.41 -35.75 15.49
C LYS A 2 -9.82 -35.06 14.25
N ARG A 3 -9.94 -35.58 13.02
CA ARG A 3 -9.42 -34.97 11.78
C ARG A 3 -10.18 -33.68 11.37
N GLN A 4 -11.49 -33.70 11.48
CA GLN A 4 -12.34 -32.54 11.15
C GLN A 4 -12.13 -31.34 12.08
N ALA A 5 -11.78 -31.59 13.35
CA ALA A 5 -11.43 -30.55 14.31
C ALA A 5 -10.06 -29.90 14.03
N LEU A 6 -9.13 -30.64 13.43
CA LEU A 6 -7.82 -30.17 13.01
C LEU A 6 -7.91 -29.27 11.75
N ASP A 7 -8.72 -29.66 10.77
CA ASP A 7 -8.92 -28.87 9.54
C ASP A 7 -9.62 -27.55 9.81
N ASN A 8 -10.64 -27.55 10.67
CA ASN A 8 -11.33 -26.32 11.07
C ASN A 8 -10.42 -25.35 11.85
N ARG A 9 -9.47 -25.87 12.64
CA ARG A 9 -8.44 -25.05 13.30
C ARG A 9 -7.50 -24.37 12.30
N PHE A 10 -7.10 -25.09 11.26
CA PHE A 10 -6.17 -24.58 10.23
C PHE A 10 -6.85 -23.50 9.38
N ILE A 11 -8.11 -23.70 8.99
CA ILE A 11 -8.91 -22.71 8.24
C ILE A 11 -9.18 -21.48 9.10
N PHE A 12 -9.53 -21.66 10.38
CA PHE A 12 -9.76 -20.57 11.31
C PHE A 12 -8.50 -19.76 11.61
N GLN A 13 -7.33 -20.43 11.71
CA GLN A 13 -6.03 -19.76 11.84
C GLN A 13 -5.69 -18.90 10.63
N ARG A 14 -5.94 -19.39 9.41
CA ARG A 14 -5.73 -18.63 8.16
C ARG A 14 -6.69 -17.46 8.04
N LEU A 15 -7.96 -17.61 8.37
CA LEU A 15 -8.94 -16.53 8.37
C LEU A 15 -8.61 -15.45 9.39
N MET A 16 -8.16 -15.83 10.59
CA MET A 16 -7.76 -14.87 11.63
C MET A 16 -6.46 -14.14 11.30
N ALA A 17 -5.52 -14.77 10.59
CA ALA A 17 -4.33 -14.10 10.06
C ALA A 17 -4.70 -13.05 8.97
N ILE A 18 -5.67 -13.37 8.11
CA ILE A 18 -6.18 -12.46 7.07
C ILE A 18 -6.88 -11.23 7.70
N PHE A 19 -7.54 -11.40 8.86
CA PHE A 19 -8.22 -10.31 9.58
C PHE A 19 -7.32 -9.55 10.57
N GLY A 20 -6.00 -9.77 10.56
CA GLY A 20 -5.04 -8.99 11.36
C GLY A 20 -5.16 -9.16 12.88
N LEU A 21 -5.75 -10.28 13.34
CA LEU A 21 -5.82 -10.57 14.77
C LEU A 21 -4.44 -11.04 15.25
N ARG A 22 -3.75 -10.19 15.99
CA ARG A 22 -2.39 -10.42 16.50
C ARG A 22 -2.25 -11.80 17.17
N LYS A 23 -1.16 -12.49 16.85
CA LYS A 23 -0.77 -13.83 17.38
C LYS A 23 -0.91 -13.96 18.91
N ARG A 24 -0.64 -12.89 19.67
CA ARG A 24 -0.81 -12.84 21.13
C ARG A 24 -2.28 -12.92 21.59
N ARG A 25 -3.24 -12.37 20.82
CA ARG A 25 -4.68 -12.52 21.13
C ARG A 25 -5.15 -13.95 20.87
N PHE A 26 -4.65 -14.58 19.83
CA PHE A 26 -4.97 -15.95 19.51
C PHE A 26 -4.51 -16.92 20.61
N HIS A 27 -3.27 -16.81 21.09
CA HIS A 27 -2.79 -17.61 22.22
C HIS A 27 -3.64 -17.41 23.48
N ARG A 28 -4.02 -16.18 23.79
CA ARG A 28 -4.87 -15.91 24.95
C ARG A 28 -6.27 -16.53 24.82
N ILE A 29 -6.88 -16.51 23.63
CA ILE A 29 -8.17 -17.14 23.36
C ILE A 29 -8.06 -18.67 23.48
N THR A 30 -7.01 -19.27 22.92
CA THR A 30 -6.79 -20.73 22.99
C THR A 30 -6.51 -21.21 24.41
N ASP A 31 -5.78 -20.43 25.21
CA ASP A 31 -5.49 -20.73 26.60
C ASP A 31 -6.76 -20.64 27.48
N ASN A 32 -7.61 -19.63 27.25
CA ASN A 32 -8.88 -19.51 27.95
C ASN A 32 -9.83 -20.66 27.58
N LEU A 33 -9.91 -21.03 26.31
CA LEU A 33 -10.72 -22.18 25.88
C LEU A 33 -10.21 -23.51 26.50
N ARG A 34 -8.90 -23.67 26.68
CA ARG A 34 -8.30 -24.82 27.38
C ARG A 34 -8.66 -24.87 28.84
N ARG A 35 -8.86 -23.69 29.48
CA ARG A 35 -9.20 -23.57 30.90
C ARG A 35 -10.72 -23.57 31.15
N GLY A 36 -11.54 -23.81 30.12
CA GLY A 36 -13.00 -23.78 30.22
C GLY A 36 -13.59 -22.42 30.56
N GLN A 37 -12.81 -21.34 30.39
CA GLN A 37 -13.27 -19.99 30.62
C GLN A 37 -14.00 -19.46 29.38
N PRO A 38 -15.07 -18.69 29.55
CA PRO A 38 -15.73 -18.05 28.42
C PRO A 38 -14.72 -17.20 27.65
N PRO A 39 -14.83 -17.16 26.29
CA PRO A 39 -13.96 -16.30 25.50
C PRO A 39 -14.12 -14.85 26.01
N PRO A 40 -13.00 -14.11 26.18
CA PRO A 40 -13.11 -12.72 26.57
C PRO A 40 -13.99 -12.01 25.55
N ILE A 41 -15.00 -11.28 26.04
CA ILE A 41 -15.83 -10.41 25.19
C ILE A 41 -14.84 -9.58 24.36
N LEU A 42 -14.88 -9.74 23.04
CA LEU A 42 -13.99 -9.04 22.10
C LEU A 42 -14.34 -7.55 22.09
N THR A 43 -14.00 -6.84 23.17
CA THR A 43 -13.88 -5.39 23.10
C THR A 43 -12.67 -5.12 22.22
N MET A 44 -12.89 -4.78 20.95
CA MET A 44 -11.85 -4.30 20.05
C MET A 44 -11.41 -2.93 20.55
N ASN A 45 -10.52 -2.90 21.55
CA ASN A 45 -9.84 -1.68 21.92
C ASN A 45 -8.83 -1.35 20.82
N ILE A 46 -9.29 -0.61 19.80
CA ILE A 46 -8.43 -0.09 18.72
C ILE A 46 -7.49 0.92 19.38
N THR A 47 -6.20 0.62 19.33
CA THR A 47 -5.16 1.55 19.80
C THR A 47 -4.89 2.61 18.73
N VAL A 48 -4.25 3.71 19.13
CA VAL A 48 -3.80 4.76 18.20
C VAL A 48 -2.84 4.18 17.15
N LEU A 49 -1.99 3.22 17.54
CA LEU A 49 -1.08 2.54 16.62
C LEU A 49 -1.83 1.66 15.62
N ASP A 50 -2.87 0.94 16.06
CA ASP A 50 -3.73 0.18 15.15
C ASP A 50 -4.42 1.12 14.13
N LEU A 51 -4.93 2.27 14.60
CA LEU A 51 -5.53 3.26 13.72
C LEU A 51 -4.53 3.77 12.68
N SER A 52 -3.32 4.13 13.12
CA SER A 52 -2.25 4.53 12.20
C SER A 52 -1.93 3.43 11.19
N ALA A 53 -1.76 2.17 11.64
CA ALA A 53 -1.49 1.04 10.77
C ALA A 53 -2.58 0.84 9.70
N TYR A 54 -3.87 0.89 10.08
CA TYR A 54 -4.98 0.77 9.13
C TYR A 54 -5.04 1.92 8.11
N LEU A 55 -4.74 3.15 8.54
CA LEU A 55 -4.63 4.29 7.63
C LEU A 55 -3.47 4.11 6.65
N GLY A 56 -2.32 3.60 7.12
CA GLY A 56 -1.17 3.27 6.28
C GLY A 56 -1.50 2.18 5.24
N LEU A 57 -2.15 1.09 5.64
CA LEU A 57 -2.59 0.03 4.72
C LEU A 57 -3.64 0.54 3.72
N THR A 58 -4.53 1.45 4.14
CA THR A 58 -5.50 2.09 3.25
C THR A 58 -4.79 2.97 2.22
N ALA A 59 -3.79 3.75 2.63
CA ALA A 59 -2.96 4.54 1.73
C ALA A 59 -2.24 3.64 0.71
N LEU A 60 -1.63 2.55 1.17
CA LEU A 60 -0.95 1.57 0.32
C LEU A 60 -1.91 0.95 -0.71
N ALA A 61 -3.11 0.52 -0.28
CA ALA A 61 -4.13 -0.02 -1.17
C ALA A 61 -4.54 0.99 -2.24
N ALA A 62 -4.78 2.25 -1.84
CA ALA A 62 -5.16 3.32 -2.75
C ALA A 62 -4.04 3.66 -3.74
N ILE A 63 -2.77 3.71 -3.30
CA ILE A 63 -1.59 3.92 -4.18
C ILE A 63 -1.44 2.75 -5.15
N THR A 64 -1.55 1.51 -4.67
CA THR A 64 -1.48 0.31 -5.51
C THR A 64 -2.53 0.34 -6.61
N LEU A 65 -3.79 0.60 -6.25
CA LEU A 65 -4.88 0.73 -7.22
C LEU A 65 -4.63 1.89 -8.19
N ASN A 66 -4.16 3.02 -7.71
CA ASN A 66 -3.82 4.20 -8.51
C ASN A 66 -2.74 3.88 -9.54
N MET A 67 -1.66 3.20 -9.13
CA MET A 67 -0.59 2.77 -10.04
C MET A 67 -1.08 1.78 -11.09
N LEU A 68 -1.93 0.81 -10.73
CA LEU A 68 -2.54 -0.12 -11.68
C LEU A 68 -3.39 0.60 -12.71
N LEU A 69 -4.24 1.54 -12.29
CA LEU A 69 -5.04 2.36 -13.20
C LEU A 69 -4.14 3.17 -14.15
N GLY A 70 -3.03 3.71 -13.65
CA GLY A 70 -2.04 4.42 -14.46
C GLY A 70 -1.38 3.51 -15.52
N VAL A 71 -1.01 2.28 -15.14
CA VAL A 71 -0.50 1.27 -16.07
C VAL A 71 -1.56 0.88 -17.10
N MET A 72 -2.80 0.64 -16.69
CA MET A 72 -3.92 0.32 -17.62
C MET A 72 -4.15 1.42 -18.64
N MET A 73 -4.15 2.69 -18.22
CA MET A 73 -4.27 3.82 -19.16
C MET A 73 -3.08 3.88 -20.13
N ALA A 74 -1.87 3.53 -19.69
CA ALA A 74 -0.70 3.49 -20.56
C ALA A 74 -0.77 2.39 -21.63
N PHE A 75 -1.42 1.28 -21.34
CA PHE A 75 -1.72 0.22 -22.33
C PHE A 75 -2.90 0.55 -23.25
N ARG A 76 -3.65 1.61 -22.98
CA ARG A 76 -4.98 1.84 -23.57
C ARG A 76 -5.93 0.66 -23.35
N TYR A 77 -5.69 -0.13 -22.30
CA TYR A 77 -6.46 -1.30 -21.96
C TYR A 77 -7.73 -0.89 -21.21
N SER A 78 -8.86 -1.36 -21.66
CA SER A 78 -10.15 -1.16 -21.00
C SER A 78 -10.87 -2.51 -20.91
N PRO A 79 -10.79 -3.22 -19.77
CA PRO A 79 -11.46 -4.51 -19.61
C PRO A 79 -12.99 -4.39 -19.71
N VAL A 80 -13.51 -3.19 -19.47
CA VAL A 80 -14.95 -2.91 -19.49
C VAL A 80 -15.44 -2.43 -20.87
N ARG A 81 -14.54 -2.28 -21.84
CA ARG A 81 -14.89 -1.81 -23.19
C ARG A 81 -15.96 -2.66 -23.87
N ASN A 82 -15.95 -3.96 -23.58
CA ASN A 82 -16.89 -4.93 -24.15
C ASN A 82 -18.14 -5.15 -23.27
N TRP A 83 -18.26 -4.46 -22.14
CA TRP A 83 -19.42 -4.52 -21.26
C TRP A 83 -20.42 -3.43 -21.65
N PRO A 84 -21.59 -3.77 -22.17
CA PRO A 84 -22.48 -2.80 -22.83
C PRO A 84 -23.06 -1.74 -21.89
N HIS A 85 -23.05 -1.97 -20.56
CA HIS A 85 -23.78 -1.15 -19.61
C HIS A 85 -22.92 -0.26 -18.69
N ARG A 86 -21.58 -0.30 -18.79
CA ARG A 86 -20.72 0.43 -17.83
C ARG A 86 -19.58 1.16 -18.54
N ARG A 87 -19.71 2.48 -18.63
CA ARG A 87 -18.63 3.37 -19.07
C ARG A 87 -17.86 3.84 -17.86
N PHE A 88 -16.75 3.18 -17.50
CA PHE A 88 -15.86 3.67 -16.46
C PHE A 88 -14.89 4.70 -17.01
N ASN A 89 -14.85 5.88 -16.37
CA ASN A 89 -13.83 6.88 -16.63
C ASN A 89 -12.59 6.56 -15.80
N TYR A 90 -11.64 5.80 -16.36
CA TYR A 90 -10.40 5.41 -15.70
C TYR A 90 -9.56 6.61 -15.25
N PHE A 91 -9.60 7.69 -15.98
CA PHE A 91 -8.88 8.90 -15.64
C PHE A 91 -9.47 9.56 -14.38
N ARG A 92 -10.80 9.63 -14.29
CA ARG A 92 -11.47 10.14 -13.10
C ARG A 92 -11.19 9.25 -11.89
N LEU A 93 -11.24 7.93 -12.08
CA LEU A 93 -10.97 6.98 -11.02
C LEU A 93 -9.51 7.06 -10.53
N HIS A 94 -8.55 7.19 -11.46
CA HIS A 94 -7.14 7.40 -11.13
C HIS A 94 -6.94 8.68 -10.30
N ASN A 95 -7.57 9.79 -10.68
CA ASN A 95 -7.48 11.02 -9.90
C ASN A 95 -8.09 10.86 -8.49
N GLN A 96 -9.28 10.26 -8.40
CA GLN A 96 -9.96 10.04 -7.11
C GLN A 96 -9.14 9.14 -6.18
N THR A 97 -8.62 8.03 -6.67
CA THR A 97 -7.76 7.14 -5.87
C THR A 97 -6.46 7.83 -5.45
N GLY A 98 -5.91 8.74 -6.26
CA GLY A 98 -4.76 9.57 -5.91
C GLY A 98 -5.06 10.53 -4.74
N TYR A 99 -6.23 11.17 -4.73
CA TYR A 99 -6.64 12.03 -3.60
C TYR A 99 -6.91 11.24 -2.33
N ILE A 100 -7.53 10.05 -2.44
CA ILE A 100 -7.74 9.17 -1.30
C ILE A 100 -6.39 8.71 -0.73
N ALA A 101 -5.45 8.33 -1.59
CA ALA A 101 -4.11 7.94 -1.20
C ALA A 101 -3.39 9.06 -0.44
N LEU A 102 -3.42 10.28 -0.97
CA LEU A 102 -2.81 11.43 -0.32
C LEU A 102 -3.48 11.72 1.05
N GLY A 103 -4.81 11.74 1.12
CA GLY A 103 -5.53 11.95 2.37
C GLY A 103 -5.20 10.91 3.44
N ALA A 104 -5.21 9.64 3.08
CA ALA A 104 -4.84 8.55 3.99
C ALA A 104 -3.36 8.63 4.41
N SER A 105 -2.46 9.01 3.49
CA SER A 105 -1.02 9.20 3.79
C SER A 105 -0.76 10.38 4.72
N ILE A 106 -1.62 11.40 4.75
CA ILE A 106 -1.56 12.51 5.72
C ILE A 106 -2.07 12.04 7.08
N LEU A 107 -3.23 11.36 7.12
CA LEU A 107 -3.88 10.96 8.36
C LEU A 107 -3.08 9.88 9.11
N HIS A 108 -2.37 9.01 8.37
CA HIS A 108 -1.55 7.96 8.94
C HIS A 108 -0.50 8.47 9.94
N PRO A 109 0.44 9.35 9.58
CA PRO A 109 1.40 9.88 10.53
C PRO A 109 0.76 10.81 11.56
N LEU A 110 -0.29 11.58 11.21
CA LEU A 110 -0.97 12.45 12.16
C LEU A 110 -1.59 11.67 13.32
N ALA A 111 -2.05 10.44 13.10
CA ALA A 111 -2.55 9.59 14.17
C ALA A 111 -1.47 9.33 15.24
N LEU A 112 -0.18 9.27 14.87
CA LEU A 112 0.91 9.05 15.84
C LEU A 112 1.07 10.19 16.84
N LEU A 113 0.63 11.43 16.53
CA LEU A 113 0.64 12.55 17.47
C LEU A 113 -0.24 12.30 18.71
N LEU A 114 -1.25 11.43 18.56
CA LEU A 114 -2.14 11.04 19.65
C LEU A 114 -1.54 9.91 20.52
N ASN A 115 -0.39 9.35 20.13
CA ASN A 115 0.24 8.29 20.88
C ASN A 115 0.94 8.83 22.13
N LYS A 116 0.73 8.14 23.26
CA LYS A 116 1.26 8.58 24.56
C LYS A 116 2.70 8.12 24.79
N SER A 117 3.07 6.94 24.29
CA SER A 117 4.39 6.36 24.45
C SER A 117 4.67 5.34 23.30
N PRO A 118 5.72 5.57 22.48
CA PRO A 118 6.56 6.77 22.43
C PRO A 118 5.79 8.01 21.98
N LYS A 119 6.16 9.19 22.45
CA LYS A 119 5.54 10.46 22.09
C LYS A 119 6.23 11.02 20.84
N PHE A 120 5.46 11.23 19.77
CA PHE A 120 5.92 11.88 18.54
C PHE A 120 5.60 13.38 18.56
N ARG A 121 6.49 14.18 17.99
CA ARG A 121 6.31 15.61 17.76
C ARG A 121 5.99 15.87 16.28
N VAL A 122 5.40 17.01 15.97
CA VAL A 122 5.14 17.39 14.56
C VAL A 122 6.41 17.39 13.73
N PHE A 123 7.54 17.81 14.32
CA PHE A 123 8.84 17.80 13.64
C PHE A 123 9.28 16.39 13.26
N ASP A 124 9.03 15.38 14.11
CA ASP A 124 9.37 13.98 13.86
C ASP A 124 8.57 13.40 12.67
N LEU A 125 7.41 13.99 12.33
CA LEU A 125 6.61 13.58 11.17
C LEU A 125 7.11 14.23 9.87
N ILE A 126 7.59 15.47 9.95
CA ILE A 126 8.11 16.21 8.80
C ILE A 126 9.54 15.78 8.48
N TYR A 127 10.38 15.62 9.50
CA TYR A 127 11.79 15.27 9.37
C TYR A 127 12.15 14.11 10.32
N PRO A 128 11.79 12.86 9.97
CA PRO A 128 11.85 11.72 10.88
C PRO A 128 13.22 11.09 11.05
N VAL A 129 14.29 11.73 10.53
CA VAL A 129 15.66 11.22 10.65
C VAL A 129 16.08 11.01 12.12
N HIS A 130 15.52 11.79 13.05
CA HIS A 130 15.72 11.68 14.49
C HIS A 130 14.45 11.24 15.24
N SER A 131 13.56 10.53 14.55
CA SER A 131 12.34 9.98 15.15
C SER A 131 12.68 9.12 16.38
N PRO A 132 11.88 9.18 17.46
CA PRO A 132 12.16 8.45 18.69
C PRO A 132 12.14 6.93 18.52
N GLN A 133 11.50 6.44 17.46
CA GLN A 133 11.45 5.03 17.09
C GLN A 133 11.56 4.88 15.57
N GLN A 134 12.29 3.87 15.13
CA GLN A 134 12.41 3.46 13.72
C GLN A 134 12.70 4.63 12.76
N PRO A 135 13.80 5.38 12.98
CA PRO A 135 14.09 6.60 12.23
C PRO A 135 14.29 6.34 10.72
N LEU A 136 14.89 5.21 10.36
CA LEU A 136 15.12 4.86 8.95
C LEU A 136 13.79 4.54 8.25
N GLU A 137 12.96 3.70 8.84
CA GLU A 137 11.67 3.30 8.30
C GLU A 137 10.75 4.51 8.16
N ASN A 138 10.69 5.37 9.18
CA ASN A 138 9.90 6.59 9.15
C ASN A 138 10.43 7.58 8.10
N THR A 139 11.75 7.66 7.90
CA THR A 139 12.35 8.50 6.84
C THR A 139 11.94 7.99 5.46
N MET A 140 11.94 6.68 5.22
CA MET A 140 11.48 6.11 3.96
C MET A 140 9.99 6.38 3.73
N GLY A 141 9.16 6.33 4.80
CA GLY A 141 7.75 6.72 4.75
C GLY A 141 7.56 8.19 4.39
N ALA A 142 8.35 9.09 4.97
CA ALA A 142 8.31 10.51 4.65
C ALA A 142 8.74 10.79 3.20
N ILE A 143 9.78 10.15 2.69
CA ILE A 143 10.20 10.25 1.29
C ILE A 143 9.06 9.79 0.36
N ALA A 144 8.43 8.65 0.65
CA ALA A 144 7.29 8.17 -0.12
C ALA A 144 6.13 9.17 -0.11
N PHE A 145 5.80 9.73 1.06
CA PHE A 145 4.78 10.74 1.22
C PHE A 145 5.06 12.00 0.39
N TYR A 146 6.29 12.54 0.46
CA TYR A 146 6.66 13.74 -0.31
C TYR A 146 6.58 13.50 -1.82
N VAL A 147 7.01 12.32 -2.29
CA VAL A 147 6.86 11.97 -3.71
C VAL A 147 5.39 11.91 -4.11
N VAL A 148 4.51 11.28 -3.32
CA VAL A 148 3.07 11.23 -3.58
C VAL A 148 2.46 12.63 -3.58
N ALA A 149 2.80 13.48 -2.61
CA ALA A 149 2.30 14.85 -2.52
C ALA A 149 2.72 15.68 -3.76
N ILE A 150 4.00 15.62 -4.14
CA ILE A 150 4.52 16.30 -5.34
C ILE A 150 3.79 15.79 -6.59
N MET A 151 3.57 14.48 -6.73
CA MET A 151 2.86 13.93 -7.88
C MET A 151 1.42 14.39 -7.96
N VAL A 152 0.69 14.44 -6.84
CA VAL A 152 -0.70 14.91 -6.83
C VAL A 152 -0.76 16.39 -7.18
N VAL A 153 0.09 17.22 -6.56
CA VAL A 153 0.16 18.67 -6.82
C VAL A 153 0.54 18.95 -8.27
N THR A 154 1.59 18.33 -8.79
CA THR A 154 2.03 18.53 -10.19
C THR A 154 1.02 17.98 -11.20
N SER A 155 0.27 16.93 -10.84
CA SER A 155 -0.82 16.41 -11.68
C SER A 155 -2.03 17.36 -11.72
N TYR A 156 -2.31 18.08 -10.64
CA TYR A 156 -3.31 19.14 -10.63
C TYR A 156 -2.90 20.28 -11.56
N PHE A 157 -1.64 20.69 -11.52
CA PHE A 157 -1.09 21.77 -12.36
C PHE A 157 -0.51 21.30 -13.71
N ARG A 158 -0.87 20.09 -14.17
CA ARG A 158 -0.29 19.46 -15.39
C ARG A 158 -0.38 20.31 -16.66
N ILE A 159 -1.45 21.13 -16.80
CA ILE A 159 -1.67 21.97 -17.97
C ILE A 159 -0.64 23.13 -17.95
N GLN A 160 -0.47 23.78 -16.80
CA GLN A 160 0.43 24.89 -16.59
C GLN A 160 1.91 24.46 -16.70
N LEU A 161 2.26 23.29 -16.15
CA LEU A 161 3.61 22.74 -16.19
C LEU A 161 4.01 22.24 -17.58
N GLY A 162 3.04 21.93 -18.41
CA GLY A 162 3.27 21.28 -19.70
C GLY A 162 3.67 19.80 -19.60
N ARG A 163 3.47 19.09 -20.71
CA ARG A 163 3.60 17.63 -20.77
C ARG A 163 4.98 17.10 -20.38
N ARG A 164 6.06 17.81 -20.72
CA ARG A 164 7.44 17.35 -20.51
C ARG A 164 7.80 17.36 -19.03
N ILE A 165 7.56 18.49 -18.37
CA ILE A 165 7.87 18.67 -16.94
C ILE A 165 6.97 17.78 -16.09
N TRP A 166 5.64 17.80 -16.34
CA TRP A 166 4.70 16.93 -15.65
C TRP A 166 5.09 15.45 -15.72
N LYS A 167 5.51 14.96 -16.90
CA LYS A 167 5.94 13.55 -17.03
C LYS A 167 7.16 13.23 -16.17
N ALA A 168 8.14 14.14 -16.09
CA ALA A 168 9.34 13.91 -15.28
C ALA A 168 8.96 13.69 -13.80
N PHE A 169 8.10 14.58 -13.25
CA PHE A 169 7.59 14.39 -11.89
C PHE A 169 6.73 13.14 -11.76
N HIS A 170 5.84 12.88 -12.73
CA HIS A 170 4.94 11.73 -12.65
C HIS A 170 5.67 10.38 -12.67
N PHE A 171 6.82 10.28 -13.33
CA PHE A 171 7.62 9.05 -13.29
C PHE A 171 8.38 8.85 -11.98
N SER A 172 8.52 9.86 -11.11
CA SER A 172 9.08 9.68 -9.77
C SER A 172 8.25 8.73 -8.89
N VAL A 173 7.01 8.38 -9.33
CA VAL A 173 6.17 7.39 -8.65
C VAL A 173 6.89 6.06 -8.40
N TYR A 174 7.76 5.65 -9.31
CA TYR A 174 8.50 4.40 -9.12
C TYR A 174 9.50 4.48 -7.98
N LEU A 175 10.16 5.63 -7.80
CA LEU A 175 11.04 5.88 -6.65
C LEU A 175 10.21 5.93 -5.36
N GLY A 176 9.08 6.65 -5.39
CA GLY A 176 8.15 6.69 -4.26
C GLY A 176 7.63 5.31 -3.87
N ALA A 177 7.35 4.44 -4.85
CA ALA A 177 6.91 3.08 -4.60
C ALA A 177 8.00 2.24 -3.89
N VAL A 178 9.27 2.36 -4.29
CA VAL A 178 10.37 1.68 -3.59
C VAL A 178 10.45 2.11 -2.13
N ALA A 179 10.42 3.43 -1.87
CA ALA A 179 10.45 3.95 -0.50
C ALA A 179 9.21 3.53 0.31
N LEU A 180 8.02 3.52 -0.32
CA LEU A 180 6.76 3.09 0.31
C LEU A 180 6.81 1.63 0.72
N PHE A 181 7.21 0.73 -0.19
CA PHE A 181 7.29 -0.69 0.11
C PHE A 181 8.37 -0.99 1.13
N TRP A 182 9.52 -0.31 1.07
CA TRP A 182 10.53 -0.39 2.12
C TRP A 182 9.93 -0.03 3.49
N HIS A 183 9.33 1.15 3.62
CA HIS A 183 8.67 1.58 4.84
C HIS A 183 7.66 0.54 5.33
N SER A 184 6.74 0.13 4.44
CA SER A 184 5.64 -0.78 4.83
C SER A 184 6.11 -2.18 5.23
N LEU A 185 7.19 -2.69 4.63
CA LEU A 185 7.73 -4.02 4.94
C LEU A 185 8.53 -4.03 6.26
N PHE A 186 9.36 -3.02 6.49
CA PHE A 186 10.30 -3.02 7.61
C PHE A 186 9.78 -2.32 8.86
N THR A 187 8.76 -1.48 8.77
CA THR A 187 8.16 -0.84 9.95
C THR A 187 7.50 -1.89 10.87
N ASP A 188 7.89 -1.91 12.14
CA ASP A 188 7.15 -2.62 13.19
C ASP A 188 5.95 -1.76 13.62
N PRO A 189 4.69 -2.21 13.40
CA PRO A 189 3.51 -1.43 13.74
C PRO A 189 3.36 -1.20 15.25
N ASP A 190 4.02 -2.01 16.08
CA ASP A 190 4.05 -1.86 17.55
C ASP A 190 5.10 -0.89 18.05
N LEU A 191 5.99 -0.40 17.16
CA LEU A 191 7.10 0.48 17.48
C LEU A 191 8.05 -0.08 18.56
N LYS A 192 8.19 -1.40 18.65
CA LYS A 192 9.04 -2.09 19.63
C LYS A 192 10.36 -2.57 19.08
N GLY A 193 10.61 -2.34 17.77
CA GLY A 193 11.79 -2.85 17.08
C GLY A 193 11.82 -4.37 16.98
N ALA A 194 10.64 -5.00 16.94
CA ALA A 194 10.53 -6.45 16.76
C ALA A 194 11.00 -6.85 15.35
N PRO A 195 11.60 -8.04 15.20
CA PRO A 195 11.95 -8.55 13.87
C PRO A 195 10.69 -8.68 13.00
N VAL A 196 10.87 -8.49 11.69
CA VAL A 196 9.77 -8.55 10.71
C VAL A 196 9.13 -9.94 10.72
N ASP A 197 7.83 -10.01 11.01
CA ASP A 197 7.04 -11.22 10.84
C ASP A 197 6.41 -11.23 9.43
N TRP A 198 7.06 -11.89 8.49
CA TRP A 198 6.64 -11.97 7.08
C TRP A 198 5.28 -12.66 6.88
N LEU A 199 4.82 -13.45 7.86
CA LEU A 199 3.53 -14.15 7.81
C LEU A 199 2.40 -13.36 8.50
N ASP A 200 2.68 -12.17 9.02
CA ASP A 200 1.64 -11.28 9.51
C ASP A 200 0.72 -10.82 8.39
N GLY A 201 -0.59 -10.76 8.65
CA GLY A 201 -1.59 -10.42 7.62
C GLY A 201 -1.37 -9.04 6.97
N GLY A 202 -0.87 -8.06 7.73
CA GLY A 202 -0.49 -6.76 7.19
C GLY A 202 0.70 -6.85 6.25
N LYS A 203 1.72 -7.63 6.59
CA LYS A 203 2.91 -7.85 5.75
C LYS A 203 2.57 -8.61 4.47
N LEU A 204 1.78 -9.68 4.57
CA LEU A 204 1.28 -10.41 3.40
C LEU A 204 0.51 -9.52 2.43
N PHE A 205 -0.29 -8.58 2.96
CA PHE A 205 -0.99 -7.61 2.13
C PHE A 205 -0.01 -6.66 1.42
N VAL A 206 1.03 -6.16 2.11
CA VAL A 206 2.09 -5.32 1.52
C VAL A 206 2.82 -6.08 0.41
N GLU A 207 3.21 -7.33 0.66
CA GLU A 207 3.90 -8.20 -0.30
C GLU A 207 3.04 -8.46 -1.55
N ALA A 208 1.75 -8.76 -1.35
CA ALA A 208 0.81 -8.93 -2.46
C ALA A 208 0.69 -7.67 -3.32
N CYS A 209 0.59 -6.49 -2.69
CA CYS A 209 0.57 -5.22 -3.40
C CYS A 209 1.88 -4.99 -4.19
N ALA A 210 3.03 -5.27 -3.59
CA ALA A 210 4.34 -5.14 -4.25
C ALA A 210 4.45 -6.09 -5.46
N ALA A 211 4.06 -7.36 -5.30
CA ALA A 211 4.07 -8.35 -6.37
C ALA A 211 3.16 -7.95 -7.54
N ILE A 212 1.95 -7.48 -7.25
CA ILE A 212 0.99 -7.02 -8.27
C ILE A 212 1.58 -5.84 -9.08
N ILE A 213 2.17 -4.86 -8.40
CA ILE A 213 2.79 -3.70 -9.08
C ILE A 213 3.99 -4.14 -9.91
N LEU A 214 4.85 -5.01 -9.39
CA LEU A 214 6.00 -5.53 -10.12
C LEU A 214 5.57 -6.25 -11.40
N VAL A 215 4.59 -7.16 -11.31
CA VAL A 215 4.02 -7.85 -12.47
C VAL A 215 3.46 -6.84 -13.49
N ALA A 216 2.71 -5.84 -13.04
CA ALA A 216 2.14 -4.82 -13.92
C ALA A 216 3.23 -4.01 -14.66
N ILE A 217 4.34 -3.66 -13.96
CA ILE A 217 5.49 -2.95 -14.55
C ILE A 217 6.18 -3.82 -15.61
N VAL A 218 6.44 -5.11 -15.29
CA VAL A 218 7.08 -6.05 -16.21
C VAL A 218 6.24 -6.25 -17.47
N LEU A 219 4.93 -6.48 -17.32
CA LEU A 219 4.01 -6.60 -18.46
C LEU A 219 4.00 -5.33 -19.33
N ARG A 220 4.01 -4.15 -18.68
CA ARG A 220 4.10 -2.87 -19.40
C ARG A 220 5.39 -2.74 -20.18
N ALA A 221 6.54 -3.08 -19.60
CA ALA A 221 7.83 -3.02 -20.26
C ALA A 221 7.87 -3.95 -21.48
N GLY A 222 7.37 -5.18 -21.34
CA GLY A 222 7.24 -6.14 -22.46
C GLY A 222 6.37 -5.64 -23.59
N TYR A 223 5.20 -5.08 -23.25
CA TYR A 223 4.29 -4.49 -24.25
C TYR A 223 4.93 -3.30 -25.00
N ALA A 224 5.58 -2.40 -24.29
CA ALA A 224 6.26 -1.25 -24.89
C ALA A 224 7.36 -1.67 -25.87
N LYS A 225 8.09 -2.74 -25.57
CA LYS A 225 9.11 -3.31 -26.45
C LYS A 225 8.48 -3.87 -27.74
N LYS A 226 7.41 -4.66 -27.60
CA LYS A 226 6.69 -5.28 -28.75
C LYS A 226 6.12 -4.24 -29.71
N THR A 227 5.63 -3.11 -29.23
CA THR A 227 5.00 -2.06 -30.07
C THR A 227 5.99 -1.11 -30.72
N ARG A 228 7.25 -1.08 -30.29
CA ARG A 228 8.32 -0.26 -30.91
C ARG A 228 8.95 -0.93 -32.14
N THR A 229 9.11 -2.24 -32.10
CA THR A 229 9.78 -3.03 -33.17
C THR A 229 9.12 -2.88 -34.56
N PRO A 230 7.79 -2.95 -34.75
CA PRO A 230 7.19 -2.82 -36.08
C PRO A 230 7.34 -1.44 -36.72
N ARG A 231 7.38 -0.35 -35.93
CA ARG A 231 7.54 1.01 -36.48
C ARG A 231 8.92 1.31 -37.05
N GLN A 232 9.96 0.72 -36.47
CA GLN A 232 11.32 0.92 -36.97
C GLN A 232 11.57 0.19 -38.29
N ILE A 233 10.99 -1.01 -38.45
CA ILE A 233 11.09 -1.79 -39.69
C ILE A 233 10.34 -1.07 -40.85
N SER A 234 9.17 -0.52 -40.58
CA SER A 234 8.38 0.21 -41.60
C SER A 234 9.03 1.53 -42.06
N GLN A 235 9.86 2.17 -41.23
CA GLN A 235 10.60 3.39 -41.60
C GLN A 235 11.90 3.11 -42.35
N GLN A 236 12.48 1.91 -42.22
CA GLN A 236 13.68 1.50 -42.93
C GLN A 236 13.40 0.89 -44.31
N THR A 237 12.14 0.51 -44.59
CA THR A 237 11.73 -0.11 -45.87
C THR A 237 10.90 0.84 -46.75
N ALA A 238 10.78 2.11 -46.38
CA ALA A 238 10.21 3.12 -47.25
C ALA A 238 11.29 3.60 -48.27
N PRO A 239 11.04 3.48 -49.60
CA PRO A 239 11.96 3.89 -50.63
C PRO A 239 12.19 5.41 -50.68
#